data_298bdbe4771c246266fa7696541796e8
#
_entry.id   298bdbe4771c246266fa7696541796e8
#
_cell.length_a   1.000
_cell.length_b   1.000
_cell.length_c   1.000
_cell.angle_alpha   90.00
_cell.angle_beta   90.00
_cell.angle_gamma   90.00
#
_symmetry.space_group_name_H-M   'P 1'
#
loop_
_entity.id
_entity.type
_entity.pdbx_description
1 polymer ?
#
loop_
_entity_poly.entity_id
_entity_poly.type
_entity_poly.pdbx_seq_one_letter_code
_entity_poly.pdbx_strand_id
1 'polypeptide(L)'
;MPGVQGRADDKLSGNFFRKEQAMVDERIGKLARLLVDYSIQAGEGDQVLVSGEVGAGPLIRALYAQLLQVGATPITQIILPGMQEIFFEHAQELHYEEIPQVTRAIYEGVDAQIGILSPSNTMALANVDPEKQQALQMRNKPLSEMMLKKDSWVLTLFPTEALAQEAHMSLSEYEEFAFEAMGLNEEDPVRYWSEKSAEQDRLVGRLEEAREIRIVGPDTDLTLSVEGRTFVNSAGRRNMPCGEVFTGPVEDSASGTVYFGVPAAIAGREVSGVRLRFEEGKVVEASAEKGEEYLRSLLDADAGARYLGELGIGTNYGIRRPSANVLFDEKLGGTVHLAIGRSYAQTGGKNDSSVHTDLVCDLRQGGELYADGELIQQNGRFLEFDLAGVNDAR
;
A
#
# COMPACT_ATOMS: atom_id res chain seq x y z
N MET A 1 48.55 -45.07 -15.14
CA MET A 1 49.35 -44.02 -14.46
C MET A 1 48.51 -42.75 -14.35
N PRO A 2 48.55 -42.01 -13.24
CA PRO A 2 47.37 -41.67 -12.45
C PRO A 2 46.95 -40.24 -12.78
N GLY A 3 45.65 -39.82 -12.69
CA GLY A 3 45.00 -39.42 -11.46
C GLY A 3 45.48 -38.07 -11.00
N VAL A 4 44.85 -36.94 -11.46
CA VAL A 4 45.02 -35.64 -10.80
C VAL A 4 43.66 -35.18 -10.32
N GLN A 5 43.57 -35.15 -9.01
CA GLN A 5 42.59 -34.65 -8.10
C GLN A 5 42.06 -33.25 -8.47
N GLY A 6 40.74 -33.16 -8.69
CA GLY A 6 39.97 -31.91 -8.54
C GLY A 6 39.31 -31.91 -7.17
N ARG A 7 39.90 -31.27 -6.18
CA ARG A 7 39.29 -30.97 -4.87
C ARG A 7 40.01 -29.79 -4.21
N ALA A 8 39.78 -28.56 -4.71
CA ALA A 8 40.22 -27.37 -3.98
C ALA A 8 39.29 -26.13 -4.17
N ASP A 9 38.40 -26.08 -5.19
CA ASP A 9 37.69 -24.86 -5.52
C ASP A 9 36.29 -24.71 -4.86
N ASP A 10 35.75 -25.79 -4.27
CA ASP A 10 34.41 -25.80 -3.71
C ASP A 10 34.27 -25.14 -2.32
N LYS A 11 35.40 -24.87 -1.65
CA LYS A 11 35.39 -24.23 -0.30
C LYS A 11 35.53 -22.70 -0.32
N LEU A 12 35.97 -22.10 -1.41
CA LEU A 12 36.19 -20.67 -1.50
C LEU A 12 34.93 -19.91 -1.92
N SER A 13 34.12 -20.47 -2.80
CA SER A 13 32.83 -19.87 -3.22
C SER A 13 31.77 -19.88 -2.10
N GLY A 14 31.69 -20.99 -1.35
CA GLY A 14 30.74 -21.10 -0.22
C GLY A 14 31.06 -20.17 0.96
N ASN A 15 32.32 -19.75 1.15
CA ASN A 15 32.70 -18.84 2.24
C ASN A 15 32.47 -17.35 1.91
N PHE A 16 32.49 -16.98 0.64
CA PHE A 16 32.25 -15.59 0.23
C PHE A 16 30.77 -15.24 0.39
N PHE A 17 29.88 -16.09 -0.11
CA PHE A 17 28.43 -15.93 0.08
C PHE A 17 28.00 -15.99 1.55
N ARG A 18 28.62 -16.85 2.38
CA ARG A 18 28.31 -16.92 3.83
C ARG A 18 28.79 -15.70 4.61
N LYS A 19 29.88 -15.03 4.19
CA LYS A 19 30.36 -13.80 4.85
C LYS A 19 29.50 -12.56 4.52
N GLU A 20 28.97 -12.46 3.29
CA GLU A 20 28.02 -11.41 2.96
C GLU A 20 26.67 -11.61 3.67
N GLN A 21 26.21 -12.85 3.83
CA GLN A 21 24.99 -13.15 4.59
C GLN A 21 25.09 -12.82 6.09
N ALA A 22 26.27 -12.82 6.67
CA ALA A 22 26.47 -12.52 8.11
C ALA A 22 26.37 -11.01 8.45
N MET A 23 26.19 -10.13 7.46
CA MET A 23 25.98 -8.67 7.62
C MET A 23 24.62 -8.19 7.14
N VAL A 24 23.74 -9.08 6.66
CA VAL A 24 22.38 -8.72 6.23
C VAL A 24 21.45 -8.80 7.44
N ASP A 25 20.67 -7.77 7.64
CA ASP A 25 19.63 -7.73 8.69
C ASP A 25 18.73 -8.97 8.55
N GLU A 26 18.57 -9.75 9.63
CA GLU A 26 17.76 -10.97 9.64
C GLU A 26 16.29 -10.71 9.32
N ARG A 27 15.81 -9.48 9.57
CA ARG A 27 14.44 -9.04 9.26
C ARG A 27 14.15 -9.09 7.75
N ILE A 28 15.16 -8.96 6.89
CA ILE A 28 14.99 -9.13 5.43
C ILE A 28 14.58 -10.56 5.09
N GLY A 29 15.15 -11.55 5.76
CA GLY A 29 14.74 -12.95 5.63
C GLY A 29 13.32 -13.20 6.15
N LYS A 30 12.95 -12.57 7.27
CA LYS A 30 11.59 -12.62 7.81
C LYS A 30 10.58 -11.98 6.84
N LEU A 31 10.92 -10.84 6.23
CA LEU A 31 10.09 -10.19 5.22
C LEU A 31 9.90 -11.10 4.00
N ALA A 32 10.98 -11.68 3.47
CA ALA A 32 10.87 -12.58 2.34
C ALA A 32 9.94 -13.77 2.63
N ARG A 33 10.06 -14.39 3.82
CA ARG A 33 9.17 -15.46 4.28
C ARG A 33 7.73 -14.97 4.42
N LEU A 34 7.51 -13.81 5.01
CA LEU A 34 6.16 -13.21 5.17
C LEU A 34 5.48 -13.01 3.81
N LEU A 35 6.19 -12.43 2.84
CA LEU A 35 5.65 -12.17 1.51
C LEU A 35 5.34 -13.47 0.74
N VAL A 36 6.21 -14.48 0.83
CA VAL A 36 6.05 -15.76 0.11
C VAL A 36 5.01 -16.66 0.78
N ASP A 37 5.14 -16.90 2.09
CA ASP A 37 4.34 -17.92 2.80
C ASP A 37 2.96 -17.39 3.21
N TYR A 38 2.84 -16.08 3.48
CA TYR A 38 1.59 -15.47 3.95
C TYR A 38 0.93 -14.61 2.88
N SER A 39 1.62 -13.63 2.29
CA SER A 39 0.96 -12.68 1.39
C SER A 39 0.50 -13.34 0.10
N ILE A 40 1.38 -13.97 -0.66
CA ILE A 40 1.03 -14.60 -1.94
C ILE A 40 0.77 -16.11 -1.83
N GLN A 41 1.20 -16.76 -0.73
CA GLN A 41 1.04 -18.20 -0.50
C GLN A 41 1.58 -19.05 -1.66
N ALA A 42 2.79 -18.70 -2.13
CA ALA A 42 3.42 -19.43 -3.22
C ALA A 42 3.79 -20.86 -2.82
N GLY A 43 3.64 -21.78 -3.75
CA GLY A 43 3.92 -23.21 -3.55
C GLY A 43 4.67 -23.86 -4.71
N GLU A 44 4.76 -25.18 -4.65
CA GLU A 44 5.46 -25.99 -5.64
C GLU A 44 4.88 -25.80 -7.06
N GLY A 45 5.73 -25.45 -7.99
CA GLY A 45 5.40 -25.26 -9.41
C GLY A 45 4.98 -23.84 -9.79
N ASP A 46 4.68 -22.97 -8.82
CA ASP A 46 4.30 -21.58 -9.11
C ASP A 46 5.44 -20.80 -9.75
N GLN A 47 5.12 -19.98 -10.72
CA GLN A 47 6.02 -19.00 -11.33
C GLN A 47 5.74 -17.63 -10.74
N VAL A 48 6.70 -17.03 -10.04
CA VAL A 48 6.52 -15.80 -9.30
C VAL A 48 7.37 -14.68 -9.88
N LEU A 49 6.73 -13.59 -10.35
CA LEU A 49 7.42 -12.39 -10.78
C LEU A 49 7.83 -11.55 -9.57
N VAL A 50 9.12 -11.35 -9.38
CA VAL A 50 9.68 -10.42 -8.39
C VAL A 50 10.21 -9.19 -9.12
N SER A 51 9.60 -8.03 -8.90
CA SER A 51 9.98 -6.78 -9.56
C SER A 51 10.34 -5.69 -8.55
N GLY A 52 11.41 -4.95 -8.83
CA GLY A 52 11.86 -3.84 -7.99
C GLY A 52 13.11 -3.17 -8.52
N GLU A 53 13.46 -2.01 -7.96
CA GLU A 53 14.71 -1.35 -8.30
C GLU A 53 15.91 -2.07 -7.66
N VAL A 54 17.09 -1.85 -8.22
CA VAL A 54 18.35 -2.45 -7.76
C VAL A 54 18.64 -2.18 -6.27
N GLY A 55 18.13 -1.10 -5.71
CA GLY A 55 18.21 -0.77 -4.27
C GLY A 55 17.59 -1.83 -3.36
N ALA A 56 16.57 -2.54 -3.83
CA ALA A 56 15.97 -3.68 -3.11
C ALA A 56 16.76 -5.00 -3.27
N GLY A 57 17.96 -4.97 -3.80
CA GLY A 57 18.78 -6.16 -4.05
C GLY A 57 18.89 -7.15 -2.87
N PRO A 58 19.05 -6.72 -1.61
CA PRO A 58 19.02 -7.62 -0.45
C PRO A 58 17.71 -8.41 -0.34
N LEU A 59 16.56 -7.74 -0.45
CA LEU A 59 15.23 -8.38 -0.39
C LEU A 59 14.97 -9.27 -1.60
N ILE A 60 15.33 -8.84 -2.81
CA ILE A 60 15.16 -9.63 -4.03
C ILE A 60 15.93 -10.96 -3.93
N ARG A 61 17.17 -10.94 -3.38
CA ARG A 61 17.94 -12.18 -3.14
C ARG A 61 17.30 -13.08 -2.10
N ALA A 62 16.77 -12.52 -1.02
CA ALA A 62 16.08 -13.28 0.01
C ALA A 62 14.79 -13.92 -0.52
N LEU A 63 13.99 -13.18 -1.31
CA LEU A 63 12.79 -13.69 -1.98
C LEU A 63 13.13 -14.80 -2.97
N TYR A 64 14.17 -14.63 -3.77
CA TYR A 64 14.64 -15.64 -4.72
C TYR A 64 14.96 -16.97 -4.00
N ALA A 65 15.67 -16.89 -2.87
CA ALA A 65 15.99 -18.07 -2.06
C ALA A 65 14.75 -18.71 -1.43
N GLN A 66 13.85 -17.89 -0.86
CA GLN A 66 12.61 -18.37 -0.22
C GLN A 66 11.68 -19.06 -1.23
N LEU A 67 11.49 -18.46 -2.42
CA LEU A 67 10.67 -19.05 -3.48
C LEU A 67 11.20 -20.42 -3.91
N LEU A 68 12.51 -20.55 -4.11
CA LEU A 68 13.10 -21.86 -4.42
C LEU A 68 12.90 -22.88 -3.29
N GLN A 69 12.94 -22.46 -2.03
CA GLN A 69 12.72 -23.36 -0.89
C GLN A 69 11.29 -23.92 -0.83
N VAL A 70 10.31 -23.15 -1.26
CA VAL A 70 8.89 -23.62 -1.32
C VAL A 70 8.58 -24.34 -2.65
N GLY A 71 9.55 -24.50 -3.54
CA GLY A 71 9.38 -25.19 -4.83
C GLY A 71 8.83 -24.30 -5.95
N ALA A 72 8.71 -22.99 -5.72
CA ALA A 72 8.32 -22.03 -6.73
C ALA A 72 9.51 -21.60 -7.61
N THR A 73 9.22 -21.11 -8.81
CA THR A 73 10.20 -20.61 -9.77
C THR A 73 10.20 -19.09 -9.79
N PRO A 74 11.23 -18.41 -9.22
CA PRO A 74 11.31 -16.95 -9.27
C PRO A 74 11.71 -16.44 -10.65
N ILE A 75 10.98 -15.45 -11.14
CA ILE A 75 11.30 -14.65 -12.33
C ILE A 75 11.58 -13.23 -11.83
N THR A 76 12.78 -12.69 -12.13
CA THR A 76 13.17 -11.37 -11.63
C THR A 76 13.14 -10.32 -12.72
N GLN A 77 12.54 -9.15 -12.40
CA GLN A 77 12.59 -7.95 -13.23
C GLN A 77 13.24 -6.82 -12.42
N ILE A 78 14.52 -6.58 -12.68
CA ILE A 78 15.30 -5.55 -11.97
C ILE A 78 15.25 -4.25 -12.75
N ILE A 79 14.82 -3.19 -12.09
CA ILE A 79 14.71 -1.84 -12.66
C ILE A 79 15.95 -1.04 -12.24
N LEU A 80 16.64 -0.46 -13.20
CA LEU A 80 17.75 0.46 -12.93
C LEU A 80 17.20 1.89 -12.73
N PRO A 81 17.73 2.64 -11.75
CA PRO A 81 17.42 4.06 -11.63
C PRO A 81 17.69 4.83 -12.92
N GLY A 82 16.87 5.84 -13.22
CA GLY A 82 17.00 6.63 -14.43
C GLY A 82 16.36 6.06 -15.69
N MET A 83 15.92 4.79 -15.67
CA MET A 83 15.32 4.18 -16.87
C MET A 83 13.97 4.80 -17.24
N GLN A 84 13.18 5.24 -16.26
CA GLN A 84 11.91 5.91 -16.54
C GLN A 84 12.12 7.31 -17.12
N GLU A 85 13.07 8.08 -16.57
CA GLU A 85 13.44 9.41 -17.08
C GLU A 85 13.92 9.31 -18.52
N ILE A 86 14.81 8.33 -18.83
CA ILE A 86 15.29 8.08 -20.20
C ILE A 86 14.10 7.70 -21.12
N PHE A 87 13.17 6.89 -20.63
CA PHE A 87 11.97 6.56 -21.41
C PHE A 87 11.18 7.80 -21.77
N PHE A 88 10.84 8.67 -20.81
CA PHE A 88 10.06 9.87 -21.06
C PHE A 88 10.78 10.91 -21.93
N GLU A 89 12.12 10.95 -21.89
CA GLU A 89 12.95 11.82 -22.73
C GLU A 89 12.98 11.35 -24.19
N HIS A 90 13.05 10.04 -24.44
CA HIS A 90 13.31 9.48 -25.77
C HIS A 90 12.16 8.70 -26.39
N ALA A 91 11.11 8.38 -25.62
CA ALA A 91 9.97 7.63 -26.15
C ALA A 91 9.22 8.40 -27.22
N GLN A 92 8.89 7.70 -28.31
CA GLN A 92 8.06 8.18 -29.40
C GLN A 92 6.63 7.69 -29.17
N GLU A 93 5.65 8.22 -29.91
CA GLU A 93 4.23 7.93 -29.81
C GLU A 93 3.94 6.41 -29.78
N LEU A 94 4.56 5.67 -30.68
CA LEU A 94 4.41 4.20 -30.75
C LEU A 94 4.74 3.46 -29.44
N HIS A 95 5.58 4.04 -28.56
CA HIS A 95 5.96 3.42 -27.28
C HIS A 95 4.88 3.60 -26.20
N TYR A 96 3.86 4.44 -26.45
CA TYR A 96 2.72 4.62 -25.56
C TYR A 96 1.46 3.85 -26.02
N GLU A 97 1.46 3.29 -27.24
CA GLU A 97 0.29 2.66 -27.81
C GLU A 97 0.11 1.21 -27.36
N GLU A 98 1.17 0.40 -27.42
CA GLU A 98 1.07 -1.04 -27.19
C GLU A 98 2.05 -1.56 -26.12
N ILE A 99 1.58 -2.54 -25.35
CA ILE A 99 2.44 -3.31 -24.44
C ILE A 99 3.31 -4.25 -25.28
N PRO A 100 4.66 -4.25 -25.06
CA PRO A 100 5.53 -5.21 -25.74
C PRO A 100 5.07 -6.65 -25.51
N GLN A 101 5.06 -7.46 -26.56
CA GLN A 101 4.57 -8.86 -26.51
C GLN A 101 5.30 -9.69 -25.45
N VAL A 102 6.61 -9.50 -25.27
CA VAL A 102 7.39 -10.22 -24.26
C VAL A 102 6.94 -9.82 -22.84
N THR A 103 6.68 -8.52 -22.60
CA THR A 103 6.15 -8.06 -21.32
C THR A 103 4.79 -8.70 -21.04
N ARG A 104 3.88 -8.67 -22.01
CA ARG A 104 2.57 -9.32 -21.90
C ARG A 104 2.69 -10.80 -21.57
N ALA A 105 3.56 -11.54 -22.30
CA ALA A 105 3.77 -12.98 -22.10
C ALA A 105 4.29 -13.30 -20.68
N ILE A 106 5.13 -12.45 -20.09
CA ILE A 106 5.57 -12.61 -18.69
C ILE A 106 4.36 -12.52 -17.76
N TYR A 107 3.55 -11.45 -17.87
CA TYR A 107 2.38 -11.26 -17.00
C TYR A 107 1.29 -12.32 -17.21
N GLU A 108 1.13 -12.86 -18.40
CA GLU A 108 0.22 -13.98 -18.67
C GLU A 108 0.75 -15.29 -18.07
N GLY A 109 2.07 -15.52 -18.13
CA GLY A 109 2.70 -16.78 -17.76
C GLY A 109 2.99 -16.95 -16.27
N VAL A 110 3.05 -15.89 -15.46
CA VAL A 110 3.31 -16.00 -14.01
C VAL A 110 2.04 -16.28 -13.22
N ASP A 111 2.15 -16.98 -12.11
CA ASP A 111 1.04 -17.31 -11.20
C ASP A 111 0.85 -16.23 -10.13
N ALA A 112 1.95 -15.60 -9.69
CA ALA A 112 1.94 -14.56 -8.66
C ALA A 112 2.95 -13.45 -8.95
N GLN A 113 2.81 -12.31 -8.22
CA GLN A 113 3.73 -11.18 -8.30
C GLN A 113 4.07 -10.62 -6.92
N ILE A 114 5.35 -10.26 -6.74
CA ILE A 114 5.85 -9.44 -5.64
C ILE A 114 6.45 -8.17 -6.24
N GLY A 115 5.78 -7.03 -6.04
CA GLY A 115 6.29 -5.70 -6.39
C GLY A 115 7.00 -5.05 -5.21
N ILE A 116 8.18 -4.47 -5.44
CA ILE A 116 8.98 -3.83 -4.39
C ILE A 116 9.23 -2.38 -4.77
N LEU A 117 8.66 -1.46 -4.01
CA LEU A 117 8.95 -0.03 -4.10
C LEU A 117 10.28 0.25 -3.40
N SER A 118 11.26 0.77 -4.14
CA SER A 118 12.58 1.11 -3.60
C SER A 118 13.22 2.25 -4.38
N PRO A 119 12.49 3.40 -4.53
CA PRO A 119 12.95 4.49 -5.37
C PRO A 119 14.27 5.07 -4.84
N SER A 120 15.19 5.33 -5.76
CA SER A 120 16.41 6.08 -5.47
C SER A 120 16.18 7.60 -5.48
N ASN A 121 15.07 8.07 -6.11
CA ASN A 121 14.61 9.44 -6.14
C ASN A 121 13.09 9.47 -6.28
N THR A 122 12.37 9.93 -5.27
CA THR A 122 10.89 10.04 -5.27
C THR A 122 10.39 11.13 -6.21
N MET A 123 11.24 12.10 -6.58
CA MET A 123 10.93 13.22 -7.45
C MET A 123 11.41 13.04 -8.89
N ALA A 124 11.86 11.84 -9.28
CA ALA A 124 12.46 11.59 -10.60
C ALA A 124 11.55 12.01 -11.78
N LEU A 125 10.23 11.88 -11.61
CA LEU A 125 9.25 12.21 -12.66
C LEU A 125 8.49 13.53 -12.41
N ALA A 126 8.88 14.34 -11.44
CA ALA A 126 8.15 15.55 -11.04
C ALA A 126 7.99 16.59 -12.19
N ASN A 127 8.94 16.62 -13.11
CA ASN A 127 8.94 17.54 -14.26
C ASN A 127 8.52 16.86 -15.58
N VAL A 128 8.11 15.60 -15.54
CA VAL A 128 7.61 14.90 -16.74
C VAL A 128 6.20 15.38 -17.03
N ASP A 129 5.91 15.55 -18.32
CA ASP A 129 4.60 15.94 -18.81
C ASP A 129 3.51 14.97 -18.29
N PRO A 130 2.49 15.47 -17.58
CA PRO A 130 1.40 14.65 -17.04
C PRO A 130 0.66 13.83 -18.10
N GLU A 131 0.49 14.35 -19.33
CA GLU A 131 -0.17 13.64 -20.43
C GLU A 131 0.64 12.40 -20.83
N LYS A 132 1.95 12.48 -20.87
CA LYS A 132 2.84 11.35 -21.14
C LYS A 132 2.80 10.30 -20.02
N GLN A 133 2.76 10.74 -18.76
CA GLN A 133 2.62 9.83 -17.62
C GLN A 133 1.28 9.08 -17.69
N GLN A 134 0.19 9.79 -17.95
CA GLN A 134 -1.13 9.21 -18.12
C GLN A 134 -1.18 8.22 -19.30
N ALA A 135 -0.60 8.57 -20.45
CA ALA A 135 -0.54 7.67 -21.60
C ALA A 135 0.19 6.35 -21.26
N LEU A 136 1.31 6.43 -20.53
CA LEU A 136 2.04 5.24 -20.08
C LEU A 136 1.22 4.40 -19.09
N GLN A 137 0.52 5.03 -18.16
CA GLN A 137 -0.38 4.34 -17.23
C GLN A 137 -1.51 3.63 -17.97
N MET A 138 -2.16 4.31 -18.93
CA MET A 138 -3.22 3.72 -19.75
C MET A 138 -2.72 2.53 -20.58
N ARG A 139 -1.53 2.63 -21.19
CA ARG A 139 -0.91 1.50 -21.88
C ARG A 139 -0.70 0.29 -20.96
N ASN A 140 -0.26 0.53 -19.72
CA ASN A 140 0.09 -0.54 -18.77
C ASN A 140 -1.12 -1.06 -17.98
N LYS A 141 -2.26 -0.36 -17.99
CA LYS A 141 -3.48 -0.76 -17.28
C LYS A 141 -3.86 -2.25 -17.48
N PRO A 142 -3.82 -2.83 -18.69
CA PRO A 142 -4.13 -4.25 -18.88
C PRO A 142 -3.20 -5.20 -18.10
N LEU A 143 -1.93 -4.84 -17.87
CA LEU A 143 -1.01 -5.66 -17.07
C LEU A 143 -1.45 -5.68 -15.59
N SER A 144 -1.79 -4.52 -15.05
CA SER A 144 -2.33 -4.42 -13.67
C SER A 144 -3.62 -5.21 -13.52
N GLU A 145 -4.54 -5.12 -14.49
CA GLU A 145 -5.78 -5.89 -14.48
C GLU A 145 -5.56 -7.41 -14.55
N MET A 146 -4.54 -7.86 -15.31
CA MET A 146 -4.15 -9.28 -15.33
C MET A 146 -3.72 -9.77 -13.95
N MET A 147 -2.91 -8.98 -13.25
CA MET A 147 -2.43 -9.35 -11.92
C MET A 147 -3.53 -9.31 -10.87
N LEU A 148 -4.38 -8.29 -10.90
CA LEU A 148 -5.53 -8.19 -10.00
C LEU A 148 -6.48 -9.40 -10.11
N LYS A 149 -6.64 -9.94 -11.33
CA LYS A 149 -7.47 -11.14 -11.58
C LYS A 149 -6.84 -12.44 -11.06
N LYS A 150 -5.52 -12.51 -10.93
CA LYS A 150 -4.82 -13.73 -10.44
C LYS A 150 -4.97 -13.96 -8.94
N ASP A 151 -5.42 -12.95 -8.22
CA ASP A 151 -5.63 -13.03 -6.76
C ASP A 151 -4.41 -13.50 -5.95
N SER A 152 -3.21 -13.37 -6.51
CA SER A 152 -1.93 -13.69 -5.85
C SER A 152 -0.87 -12.64 -6.22
N TRP A 153 -0.94 -11.49 -5.52
CA TRP A 153 0.04 -10.42 -5.69
C TRP A 153 0.22 -9.66 -4.38
N VAL A 154 1.40 -9.11 -4.19
CA VAL A 154 1.68 -8.21 -3.07
C VAL A 154 2.58 -7.06 -3.52
N LEU A 155 2.25 -5.86 -3.05
CA LEU A 155 3.11 -4.69 -3.14
C LEU A 155 3.73 -4.43 -1.77
N THR A 156 5.04 -4.31 -1.75
CA THR A 156 5.81 -3.93 -0.55
C THR A 156 6.79 -2.81 -0.88
N LEU A 157 7.50 -2.35 0.12
CA LEU A 157 8.63 -1.47 -0.10
C LEU A 157 9.90 -2.00 0.57
N PHE A 158 11.04 -1.50 0.10
CA PHE A 158 12.32 -1.68 0.75
C PHE A 158 12.91 -0.29 1.08
N PRO A 159 13.36 -0.04 2.33
CA PRO A 159 13.85 1.26 2.75
C PRO A 159 14.97 1.80 1.87
N THR A 160 14.88 3.08 1.51
CA THR A 160 15.89 3.81 0.74
C THR A 160 16.15 5.18 1.36
N GLU A 161 17.30 5.80 1.07
CA GLU A 161 17.59 7.18 1.47
C GLU A 161 16.52 8.16 0.98
N ALA A 162 15.99 7.96 -0.23
CA ALA A 162 14.97 8.83 -0.78
C ALA A 162 13.66 8.79 0.02
N LEU A 163 13.20 7.58 0.39
CA LEU A 163 12.02 7.41 1.24
C LEU A 163 12.25 7.95 2.65
N ALA A 164 13.44 7.72 3.22
CA ALA A 164 13.81 8.24 4.53
C ALA A 164 13.81 9.78 4.57
N GLN A 165 14.37 10.42 3.55
CA GLN A 165 14.37 11.89 3.42
C GLN A 165 12.95 12.45 3.30
N GLU A 166 12.09 11.82 2.52
CA GLU A 166 10.69 12.23 2.36
C GLU A 166 9.93 12.12 3.68
N ALA A 167 10.19 11.06 4.46
CA ALA A 167 9.64 10.86 5.79
C ALA A 167 10.32 11.70 6.91
N HIS A 168 11.28 12.56 6.57
CA HIS A 168 12.09 13.34 7.51
C HIS A 168 12.79 12.45 8.57
N MET A 169 13.37 11.34 8.13
CA MET A 169 14.12 10.37 8.94
C MET A 169 15.52 10.14 8.38
N SER A 170 16.44 9.67 9.21
CA SER A 170 17.63 8.98 8.71
C SER A 170 17.25 7.62 8.13
N LEU A 171 18.11 7.04 7.27
CA LEU A 171 17.83 5.70 6.72
C LEU A 171 17.62 4.66 7.84
N SER A 172 18.45 4.67 8.87
CA SER A 172 18.34 3.73 10.00
C SER A 172 17.02 3.90 10.77
N GLU A 173 16.55 5.14 10.98
CA GLU A 173 15.24 5.38 11.60
C GLU A 173 14.09 4.91 10.71
N TYR A 174 14.21 5.11 9.40
CA TYR A 174 13.19 4.66 8.44
C TYR A 174 13.16 3.13 8.32
N GLU A 175 14.32 2.45 8.37
CA GLU A 175 14.39 0.99 8.43
C GLU A 175 13.65 0.45 9.67
N GLU A 176 13.94 1.00 10.85
CA GLU A 176 13.24 0.61 12.08
C GLU A 176 11.73 0.87 12.00
N PHE A 177 11.34 2.05 11.51
CA PHE A 177 9.94 2.41 11.30
C PHE A 177 9.23 1.44 10.34
N ALA A 178 9.83 1.16 9.17
CA ALA A 178 9.24 0.30 8.16
C ALA A 178 9.14 -1.16 8.64
N PHE A 179 10.19 -1.67 9.26
CA PHE A 179 10.22 -3.05 9.75
C PHE A 179 9.30 -3.26 10.95
N GLU A 180 9.15 -2.26 11.83
CA GLU A 180 8.15 -2.29 12.90
C GLU A 180 6.72 -2.33 12.31
N ALA A 181 6.41 -1.45 11.35
CA ALA A 181 5.12 -1.43 10.66
C ALA A 181 4.76 -2.74 9.94
N MET A 182 5.77 -3.49 9.49
CA MET A 182 5.62 -4.82 8.86
C MET A 182 5.57 -5.97 9.87
N GLY A 183 5.74 -5.69 11.19
CA GLY A 183 5.77 -6.72 12.24
C GLY A 183 7.04 -7.57 12.22
N LEU A 184 8.15 -7.09 11.62
CA LEU A 184 9.38 -7.88 11.47
C LEU A 184 10.22 -7.97 12.74
N ASN A 185 9.92 -7.16 13.74
CA ASN A 185 10.50 -7.25 15.09
C ASN A 185 9.93 -8.44 15.88
N GLU A 186 8.79 -8.98 15.44
CA GLU A 186 8.19 -10.17 16.03
C GLU A 186 9.03 -11.44 15.74
N GLU A 187 8.92 -12.44 16.60
CA GLU A 187 9.60 -13.72 16.40
C GLU A 187 9.09 -14.43 15.13
N ASP A 188 7.77 -14.44 14.93
CA ASP A 188 7.11 -15.01 13.75
C ASP A 188 6.12 -14.00 13.10
N PRO A 189 6.55 -13.22 12.12
CA PRO A 189 5.70 -12.27 11.41
C PRO A 189 4.49 -12.89 10.70
N VAL A 190 4.59 -14.13 10.24
CA VAL A 190 3.46 -14.84 9.60
C VAL A 190 2.35 -15.09 10.62
N ARG A 191 2.71 -15.53 11.82
CA ARG A 191 1.77 -15.70 12.93
C ARG A 191 1.16 -14.35 13.35
N TYR A 192 1.99 -13.32 13.50
CA TYR A 192 1.55 -11.97 13.85
C TYR A 192 0.46 -11.46 12.90
N TRP A 193 0.70 -11.51 11.58
CA TRP A 193 -0.29 -11.06 10.59
C TRP A 193 -1.53 -11.95 10.51
N SER A 194 -1.40 -13.24 10.80
CA SER A 194 -2.55 -14.15 10.90
C SER A 194 -3.43 -13.80 12.10
N GLU A 195 -2.83 -13.48 13.25
CA GLU A 195 -3.54 -13.01 14.44
C GLU A 195 -4.19 -11.63 14.20
N LYS A 196 -3.48 -10.69 13.57
CA LYS A 196 -4.02 -9.39 13.17
C LYS A 196 -5.20 -9.52 12.21
N SER A 197 -5.12 -10.41 11.22
CA SER A 197 -6.26 -10.70 10.34
C SER A 197 -7.49 -11.16 11.12
N ALA A 198 -7.32 -12.07 12.06
CA ALA A 198 -8.43 -12.55 12.90
C ALA A 198 -9.00 -11.46 13.83
N GLU A 199 -8.18 -10.52 14.28
CA GLU A 199 -8.62 -9.34 15.03
C GLU A 199 -9.43 -8.38 14.15
N GLN A 200 -8.96 -8.11 12.93
CA GLN A 200 -9.68 -7.29 11.96
C GLN A 200 -10.99 -7.94 11.50
N ASP A 201 -11.09 -9.26 11.40
CA ASP A 201 -12.33 -9.97 11.08
C ASP A 201 -13.44 -9.67 12.12
N ARG A 202 -13.10 -9.49 13.40
CA ARG A 202 -14.06 -9.09 14.44
C ARG A 202 -14.56 -7.65 14.20
N LEU A 203 -13.65 -6.75 13.81
CA LEU A 203 -14.02 -5.38 13.43
C LEU A 203 -14.91 -5.37 12.19
N VAL A 204 -14.58 -6.16 11.16
CA VAL A 204 -15.43 -6.34 9.98
C VAL A 204 -16.83 -6.79 10.39
N GLY A 205 -16.95 -7.85 11.21
CA GLY A 205 -18.25 -8.34 11.69
C GLY A 205 -19.07 -7.27 12.41
N ARG A 206 -18.43 -6.40 13.20
CA ARG A 206 -19.10 -5.28 13.88
C ARG A 206 -19.58 -4.20 12.90
N LEU A 207 -18.79 -3.92 11.86
CA LEU A 207 -19.10 -2.86 10.89
C LEU A 207 -20.09 -3.31 9.80
N GLU A 208 -20.14 -4.60 9.45
CA GLU A 208 -21.11 -5.12 8.47
C GLU A 208 -22.57 -5.04 8.97
N GLU A 209 -22.79 -4.95 10.29
CA GLU A 209 -24.10 -4.73 10.87
C GLU A 209 -24.54 -3.25 10.82
N ALA A 210 -23.59 -2.34 10.61
CA ALA A 210 -23.85 -0.91 10.62
C ALA A 210 -24.46 -0.42 9.30
N ARG A 211 -25.31 0.59 9.41
CA ARG A 211 -25.87 1.32 8.26
C ARG A 211 -25.24 2.68 8.08
N GLU A 212 -24.81 3.27 9.19
CA GLU A 212 -24.28 4.63 9.23
C GLU A 212 -22.99 4.69 10.03
N ILE A 213 -22.01 5.40 9.49
CA ILE A 213 -20.77 5.75 10.18
C ILE A 213 -20.73 7.26 10.35
N ARG A 214 -20.42 7.73 11.57
CA ARG A 214 -20.14 9.14 11.85
C ARG A 214 -18.74 9.30 12.39
N ILE A 215 -18.01 10.25 11.83
CA ILE A 215 -16.63 10.59 12.17
C ILE A 215 -16.65 11.97 12.80
N VAL A 216 -16.18 12.09 14.05
CA VAL A 216 -16.14 13.36 14.79
C VAL A 216 -14.72 13.62 15.25
N GLY A 217 -14.27 14.86 15.16
CA GLY A 217 -12.94 15.26 15.58
C GLY A 217 -12.73 16.76 15.49
N PRO A 218 -11.53 17.27 15.73
CA PRO A 218 -11.23 18.67 15.49
C PRO A 218 -11.55 19.04 14.03
N ASP A 219 -12.38 20.07 13.83
CA ASP A 219 -12.87 20.52 12.50
C ASP A 219 -13.51 19.41 11.65
N THR A 220 -14.00 18.33 12.28
CA THR A 220 -14.60 17.18 11.60
C THR A 220 -15.92 16.80 12.25
N ASP A 221 -16.98 16.73 11.45
CA ASP A 221 -18.24 16.08 11.76
C ASP A 221 -18.86 15.63 10.43
N LEU A 222 -18.62 14.38 10.08
CA LEU A 222 -19.03 13.78 8.82
C LEU A 222 -19.85 12.53 9.10
N THR A 223 -21.01 12.42 8.48
CA THR A 223 -21.85 11.23 8.50
C THR A 223 -21.95 10.67 7.07
N LEU A 224 -21.90 9.34 6.94
CA LEU A 224 -22.04 8.63 5.67
C LEU A 224 -22.72 7.27 5.88
N SER A 225 -23.40 6.78 4.85
CA SER A 225 -24.03 5.45 4.88
C SER A 225 -23.09 4.38 4.32
N VAL A 226 -23.10 3.23 4.99
CA VAL A 226 -22.45 2.00 4.56
C VAL A 226 -23.46 0.86 4.37
N GLU A 227 -24.75 1.19 4.33
CA GLU A 227 -25.83 0.21 4.25
C GLU A 227 -25.71 -0.66 2.99
N GLY A 228 -25.69 -1.97 3.19
CA GLY A 228 -25.56 -2.94 2.10
C GLY A 228 -24.16 -3.00 1.45
N ARG A 229 -23.15 -2.44 2.11
CA ARG A 229 -21.76 -2.49 1.67
C ARG A 229 -21.01 -3.65 2.34
N THR A 230 -19.97 -4.13 1.69
CA THR A 230 -19.08 -5.16 2.22
C THR A 230 -17.82 -4.50 2.77
N PHE A 231 -17.47 -4.80 4.01
CA PHE A 231 -16.19 -4.43 4.58
C PHE A 231 -15.11 -5.44 4.24
N VAL A 232 -13.96 -4.96 3.84
CA VAL A 232 -12.82 -5.78 3.42
C VAL A 232 -11.76 -5.75 4.52
N ASN A 233 -11.33 -6.92 4.96
CA ASN A 233 -10.18 -7.10 5.84
C ASN A 233 -8.89 -7.04 5.02
N SER A 234 -8.11 -5.97 5.16
CA SER A 234 -6.81 -5.79 4.51
C SER A 234 -5.70 -5.99 5.53
N ALA A 235 -5.18 -7.22 5.61
CA ALA A 235 -4.19 -7.67 6.59
C ALA A 235 -2.95 -8.31 5.94
N GLY A 236 -2.26 -7.59 5.04
CA GLY A 236 -0.97 -8.02 4.50
C GLY A 236 -1.02 -8.99 3.32
N ARG A 237 -2.21 -9.22 2.74
CA ARG A 237 -2.37 -10.10 1.57
C ARG A 237 -2.10 -9.40 0.24
N ARG A 238 -2.23 -8.07 0.19
CA ARG A 238 -2.03 -7.27 -1.03
C ARG A 238 -0.96 -6.21 -0.86
N ASN A 239 -0.93 -5.57 0.29
CA ASN A 239 0.07 -4.58 0.67
C ASN A 239 0.84 -5.05 1.90
N MET A 240 2.14 -4.73 1.96
CA MET A 240 2.97 -4.93 3.13
C MET A 240 3.91 -3.72 3.28
N PRO A 241 3.75 -2.88 4.35
CA PRO A 241 2.83 -3.07 5.48
C PRO A 241 1.37 -2.96 5.10
N CYS A 242 0.50 -3.40 6.01
CA CYS A 242 -0.94 -3.35 5.87
C CYS A 242 -1.58 -3.04 7.23
N GLY A 243 -2.85 -3.33 7.40
CA GLY A 243 -3.61 -3.13 8.62
C GLY A 243 -4.67 -2.04 8.47
N GLU A 244 -5.75 -2.40 7.78
CA GLU A 244 -6.94 -1.58 7.62
C GLU A 244 -8.17 -2.46 7.42
N VAL A 245 -9.32 -1.88 7.72
CA VAL A 245 -10.63 -2.39 7.31
C VAL A 245 -11.30 -1.30 6.49
N PHE A 246 -11.73 -1.60 5.27
CA PHE A 246 -12.27 -0.61 4.36
C PHE A 246 -13.55 -1.03 3.67
N THR A 247 -14.33 -0.03 3.22
CA THR A 247 -15.53 -0.23 2.39
C THR A 247 -15.73 0.97 1.45
N GLY A 248 -16.59 0.80 0.43
CA GLY A 248 -17.07 1.92 -0.40
C GLY A 248 -18.36 2.48 0.21
N PRO A 249 -18.42 3.77 0.63
CA PRO A 249 -19.66 4.36 1.12
C PRO A 249 -20.76 4.38 0.04
N VAL A 250 -22.01 4.55 0.47
CA VAL A 250 -23.12 4.88 -0.46
C VAL A 250 -22.83 6.26 -1.06
N GLU A 251 -22.80 6.37 -2.36
CA GLU A 251 -22.17 7.48 -3.11
C GLU A 251 -22.77 8.84 -2.79
N ASP A 252 -24.09 8.93 -2.57
CA ASP A 252 -24.84 10.16 -2.31
C ASP A 252 -25.14 10.40 -0.83
N SER A 253 -24.48 9.68 0.07
CA SER A 253 -24.83 9.70 1.50
C SER A 253 -23.99 10.63 2.35
N ALA A 254 -22.77 10.96 1.95
CA ALA A 254 -21.86 11.75 2.76
C ALA A 254 -22.40 13.17 2.99
N SER A 255 -22.46 13.59 4.26
CA SER A 255 -22.93 14.92 4.67
C SER A 255 -22.12 15.42 5.87
N GLY A 256 -21.66 16.67 5.81
CA GLY A 256 -20.87 17.28 6.86
C GLY A 256 -19.50 17.76 6.38
N THR A 257 -18.57 17.92 7.32
CA THR A 257 -17.23 18.47 7.07
C THR A 257 -16.17 17.52 7.62
N VAL A 258 -15.06 17.39 6.91
CA VAL A 258 -13.89 16.62 7.37
C VAL A 258 -12.61 17.42 7.16
N TYR A 259 -11.72 17.32 8.15
CA TYR A 259 -10.37 17.85 8.11
C TYR A 259 -9.34 16.71 8.05
N PHE A 260 -8.44 16.81 7.07
CA PHE A 260 -7.35 15.87 6.89
C PHE A 260 -6.04 16.56 7.27
N GLY A 261 -5.56 16.23 8.46
CA GLY A 261 -4.35 16.85 9.03
C GLY A 261 -3.06 16.18 8.61
N VAL A 262 -3.12 14.96 8.07
CA VAL A 262 -1.94 14.25 7.59
C VAL A 262 -1.61 14.71 6.17
N PRO A 263 -0.38 15.21 5.90
CA PRO A 263 0.03 15.58 4.54
C PRO A 263 0.01 14.38 3.59
N ALA A 264 -0.51 14.57 2.39
CA ALA A 264 -0.51 13.57 1.34
C ALA A 264 0.44 13.94 0.21
N ALA A 265 1.23 12.98 -0.27
CA ALA A 265 2.05 13.11 -1.47
C ALA A 265 1.31 12.49 -2.66
N ILE A 266 0.67 13.34 -3.48
CA ILE A 266 -0.17 12.90 -4.60
C ILE A 266 0.57 13.21 -5.91
N ALA A 267 0.97 12.18 -6.66
CA ALA A 267 1.75 12.31 -7.90
C ALA A 267 2.98 13.22 -7.75
N GLY A 268 3.73 13.09 -6.64
CA GLY A 268 4.92 13.89 -6.35
C GLY A 268 4.63 15.33 -5.91
N ARG A 269 3.37 15.66 -5.57
CA ARG A 269 2.96 16.98 -5.08
C ARG A 269 2.40 16.85 -3.68
N GLU A 270 2.87 17.69 -2.77
CA GLU A 270 2.33 17.73 -1.41
C GLU A 270 1.00 18.48 -1.37
N VAL A 271 0.00 17.84 -0.77
CA VAL A 271 -1.30 18.45 -0.42
C VAL A 271 -1.48 18.29 1.09
N SER A 272 -1.73 19.38 1.81
CA SER A 272 -1.84 19.32 3.28
C SER A 272 -2.87 20.30 3.82
N GLY A 273 -3.37 20.01 5.03
CA GLY A 273 -4.41 20.81 5.70
C GLY A 273 -5.72 20.86 4.93
N VAL A 274 -6.12 19.73 4.34
CA VAL A 274 -7.30 19.64 3.47
C VAL A 274 -8.58 19.71 4.30
N ARG A 275 -9.54 20.53 3.87
CA ARG A 275 -10.92 20.58 4.38
C ARG A 275 -11.89 20.35 3.24
N LEU A 276 -12.76 19.37 3.41
CA LEU A 276 -13.82 19.06 2.47
C LEU A 276 -15.18 19.18 3.17
N ARG A 277 -16.15 19.79 2.50
CA ARG A 277 -17.56 19.80 2.94
C ARG A 277 -18.41 19.04 1.92
N PHE A 278 -19.21 18.12 2.44
CA PHE A 278 -20.07 17.23 1.66
C PHE A 278 -21.55 17.61 1.85
N GLU A 279 -22.29 17.59 0.76
CA GLU A 279 -23.75 17.64 0.72
C GLU A 279 -24.24 16.58 -0.29
N GLU A 280 -25.14 15.70 0.16
CA GLU A 280 -25.69 14.62 -0.68
C GLU A 280 -24.56 13.84 -1.40
N GLY A 281 -23.52 13.44 -0.65
CA GLY A 281 -22.36 12.70 -1.14
C GLY A 281 -21.31 13.53 -1.87
N LYS A 282 -21.65 14.74 -2.33
CA LYS A 282 -20.79 15.53 -3.20
C LYS A 282 -19.96 16.55 -2.41
N VAL A 283 -18.67 16.65 -2.74
CA VAL A 283 -17.81 17.75 -2.27
C VAL A 283 -18.30 19.07 -2.87
N VAL A 284 -18.85 19.93 -2.02
CA VAL A 284 -19.36 21.27 -2.38
C VAL A 284 -18.39 22.39 -2.04
N GLU A 285 -17.54 22.21 -1.02
CA GLU A 285 -16.44 23.12 -0.68
C GLU A 285 -15.15 22.32 -0.47
N ALA A 286 -14.05 22.86 -0.95
CA ALA A 286 -12.72 22.29 -0.77
C ALA A 286 -11.69 23.40 -0.56
N SER A 287 -10.82 23.21 0.43
CA SER A 287 -9.66 24.08 0.67
C SER A 287 -8.47 23.24 1.15
N ALA A 288 -7.26 23.76 0.96
CA ALA A 288 -6.04 23.16 1.48
C ALA A 288 -5.04 24.25 1.88
N GLU A 289 -4.23 23.98 2.90
CA GLU A 289 -3.16 24.91 3.32
C GLU A 289 -2.01 24.90 2.29
N LYS A 290 -1.78 23.74 1.66
CA LYS A 290 -0.82 23.56 0.57
C LYS A 290 -1.42 22.69 -0.52
N GLY A 291 -1.19 23.04 -1.79
CA GLY A 291 -1.63 22.24 -2.93
C GLY A 291 -3.11 22.39 -3.29
N GLU A 292 -3.81 23.46 -2.86
CA GLU A 292 -5.26 23.64 -3.09
C GLU A 292 -5.64 23.63 -4.59
N GLU A 293 -4.84 24.27 -5.45
CA GLU A 293 -5.11 24.29 -6.90
C GLU A 293 -5.09 22.87 -7.49
N TYR A 294 -4.13 22.05 -7.03
CA TYR A 294 -4.02 20.68 -7.46
C TYR A 294 -5.18 19.82 -6.91
N LEU A 295 -5.53 19.98 -5.64
CA LEU A 295 -6.72 19.34 -5.06
C LEU A 295 -7.98 19.64 -5.87
N ARG A 296 -8.19 20.91 -6.24
CA ARG A 296 -9.33 21.29 -7.09
C ARG A 296 -9.29 20.64 -8.45
N SER A 297 -8.12 20.54 -9.07
CA SER A 297 -7.98 19.84 -10.35
C SER A 297 -8.32 18.36 -10.28
N LEU A 298 -8.00 17.68 -9.16
CA LEU A 298 -8.41 16.30 -8.92
C LEU A 298 -9.92 16.18 -8.78
N LEU A 299 -10.55 17.08 -8.00
CA LEU A 299 -11.99 17.10 -7.80
C LEU A 299 -12.79 17.42 -9.08
N ASP A 300 -12.17 18.07 -10.04
CA ASP A 300 -12.79 18.45 -11.33
C ASP A 300 -12.43 17.49 -12.48
N ALA A 301 -11.70 16.40 -12.20
CA ALA A 301 -11.22 15.49 -13.23
C ALA A 301 -12.33 14.78 -14.00
N ASP A 302 -13.39 14.34 -13.30
CA ASP A 302 -14.59 13.73 -13.88
C ASP A 302 -15.79 13.84 -12.93
N ALA A 303 -16.94 13.30 -13.35
CA ALA A 303 -18.20 13.40 -12.61
C ALA A 303 -18.18 12.66 -11.27
N GLY A 304 -17.37 11.61 -11.12
CA GLY A 304 -17.23 10.80 -9.90
C GLY A 304 -16.20 11.35 -8.92
N ALA A 305 -15.28 12.21 -9.36
CA ALA A 305 -14.13 12.67 -8.57
C ALA A 305 -14.52 13.45 -7.29
N ARG A 306 -15.73 14.04 -7.26
CA ARG A 306 -16.25 14.77 -6.10
C ARG A 306 -17.02 13.92 -5.09
N TYR A 307 -17.08 12.61 -5.27
CA TYR A 307 -17.76 11.68 -4.39
C TYR A 307 -16.73 10.75 -3.71
N LEU A 308 -17.10 10.24 -2.55
CA LEU A 308 -16.25 9.25 -1.87
C LEU A 308 -16.30 7.91 -2.60
N GLY A 309 -15.13 7.29 -2.73
CA GLY A 309 -14.95 5.93 -3.21
C GLY A 309 -14.62 4.95 -2.10
N GLU A 310 -14.03 5.44 -1.00
CA GLU A 310 -13.61 4.59 0.10
C GLU A 310 -13.73 5.28 1.45
N LEU A 311 -14.08 4.48 2.46
CA LEU A 311 -13.86 4.71 3.87
C LEU A 311 -12.96 3.59 4.37
N GLY A 312 -11.76 3.92 4.82
CA GLY A 312 -10.85 2.98 5.46
C GLY A 312 -10.57 3.35 6.91
N ILE A 313 -10.38 2.35 7.75
CA ILE A 313 -10.08 2.49 9.17
C ILE A 313 -8.71 1.86 9.41
N GLY A 314 -7.72 2.69 9.73
CA GLY A 314 -6.35 2.25 10.02
C GLY A 314 -6.27 1.49 11.35
N THR A 315 -5.65 0.33 11.31
CA THR A 315 -5.49 -0.60 12.45
C THR A 315 -4.04 -0.97 12.74
N ASN A 316 -3.09 -0.44 11.97
CA ASN A 316 -1.67 -0.71 12.20
C ASN A 316 -1.07 0.29 13.19
N TYR A 317 -1.12 -0.06 14.47
CA TYR A 317 -0.54 0.78 15.54
C TYR A 317 1.00 0.69 15.61
N GLY A 318 1.64 -0.17 14.82
CA GLY A 318 3.08 -0.15 14.59
C GLY A 318 3.53 1.04 13.74
N ILE A 319 2.61 1.61 12.95
CA ILE A 319 2.83 2.89 12.25
C ILE A 319 2.56 4.02 13.24
N ARG A 320 3.61 4.64 13.79
CA ARG A 320 3.46 5.60 14.88
C ARG A 320 3.30 7.05 14.43
N ARG A 321 3.73 7.37 13.21
CA ARG A 321 3.66 8.71 12.63
C ARG A 321 3.48 8.64 11.11
N PRO A 322 2.95 9.69 10.49
CA PRO A 322 2.93 9.79 9.03
C PRO A 322 4.34 9.77 8.43
N SER A 323 4.44 9.22 7.24
CA SER A 323 5.68 9.02 6.49
C SER A 323 5.70 9.69 5.12
N ALA A 324 4.63 10.40 4.76
CA ALA A 324 4.36 10.93 3.42
C ALA A 324 4.30 9.83 2.34
N ASN A 325 4.07 8.59 2.76
CA ASN A 325 3.89 7.45 1.86
C ASN A 325 2.53 6.80 2.13
N VAL A 326 1.65 6.84 1.13
CA VAL A 326 0.27 6.34 1.24
C VAL A 326 0.21 4.90 1.71
N LEU A 327 1.16 4.05 1.30
CA LEU A 327 1.22 2.64 1.72
C LEU A 327 1.28 2.45 3.24
N PHE A 328 1.81 3.43 3.98
CA PHE A 328 1.82 3.45 5.44
C PHE A 328 0.69 4.30 6.00
N ASP A 329 0.52 5.50 5.46
CA ASP A 329 -0.24 6.54 6.14
C ASP A 329 -1.74 6.23 6.19
N GLU A 330 -2.29 5.54 5.18
CA GLU A 330 -3.67 5.05 5.18
C GLU A 330 -3.94 3.92 6.19
N LYS A 331 -2.87 3.21 6.61
CA LYS A 331 -2.95 2.09 7.57
C LYS A 331 -2.74 2.52 9.02
N LEU A 332 -2.36 3.76 9.25
CA LEU A 332 -1.99 4.30 10.56
C LEU A 332 -3.07 4.00 11.61
N GLY A 333 -2.71 3.27 12.67
CA GLY A 333 -3.65 2.88 13.72
C GLY A 333 -4.29 4.06 14.42
N GLY A 334 -5.62 4.05 14.51
CA GLY A 334 -6.40 5.11 15.14
C GLY A 334 -6.71 6.30 14.24
N THR A 335 -6.59 6.14 12.93
CA THR A 335 -7.04 7.10 11.93
C THR A 335 -8.15 6.52 11.07
N VAL A 336 -8.83 7.37 10.33
CA VAL A 336 -9.63 6.97 9.18
C VAL A 336 -9.07 7.64 7.94
N HIS A 337 -9.14 6.98 6.79
CA HIS A 337 -8.91 7.65 5.53
C HIS A 337 -10.17 7.62 4.67
N LEU A 338 -10.31 8.62 3.85
CA LEU A 338 -11.39 8.73 2.88
C LEU A 338 -10.76 8.92 1.49
N ALA A 339 -11.07 8.02 0.55
CA ALA A 339 -10.68 8.24 -0.83
C ALA A 339 -11.74 9.01 -1.58
N ILE A 340 -11.35 10.12 -2.23
CA ILE A 340 -12.18 10.75 -3.25
C ILE A 340 -12.08 9.97 -4.55
N GLY A 341 -13.20 9.83 -5.26
CA GLY A 341 -13.28 9.21 -6.58
C GLY A 341 -13.64 7.73 -6.54
N ARG A 342 -12.85 6.90 -7.23
CA ARG A 342 -13.17 5.50 -7.55
C ARG A 342 -13.31 4.60 -6.33
N SER A 343 -14.37 3.77 -6.36
CA SER A 343 -14.59 2.68 -5.40
C SER A 343 -14.01 1.35 -5.91
N TYR A 344 -13.75 0.44 -4.99
CA TYR A 344 -13.46 -0.96 -5.31
C TYR A 344 -14.76 -1.76 -5.42
N ALA A 345 -14.96 -2.46 -6.54
CA ALA A 345 -16.18 -3.23 -6.81
C ALA A 345 -16.50 -4.30 -5.75
N GLN A 346 -15.48 -4.86 -5.10
CA GLN A 346 -15.63 -5.86 -4.02
C GLN A 346 -16.36 -5.31 -2.79
N THR A 347 -16.34 -4.00 -2.56
CA THR A 347 -17.06 -3.34 -1.46
C THR A 347 -18.53 -3.07 -1.79
N GLY A 348 -18.95 -3.29 -3.03
CA GLY A 348 -20.27 -2.90 -3.54
C GLY A 348 -20.36 -1.44 -3.97
N GLY A 349 -19.24 -0.69 -3.94
CA GLY A 349 -19.14 0.68 -4.44
C GLY A 349 -19.28 0.77 -5.96
N LYS A 350 -19.86 1.86 -6.45
CA LYS A 350 -20.23 2.05 -7.88
C LYS A 350 -19.51 3.23 -8.54
N ASN A 351 -18.77 4.00 -7.76
CA ASN A 351 -18.02 5.13 -8.30
C ASN A 351 -16.84 4.61 -9.15
N ASP A 352 -16.83 4.90 -10.44
CA ASP A 352 -15.83 4.46 -11.42
C ASP A 352 -14.92 5.60 -11.93
N SER A 353 -14.79 6.66 -11.12
CA SER A 353 -13.91 7.80 -11.42
C SER A 353 -12.51 7.36 -11.85
N SER A 354 -11.85 8.19 -12.63
CA SER A 354 -10.42 8.04 -12.96
C SER A 354 -9.51 8.40 -11.79
N VAL A 355 -10.03 9.12 -10.80
CA VAL A 355 -9.33 9.51 -9.57
C VAL A 355 -9.58 8.48 -8.48
N HIS A 356 -8.55 8.16 -7.69
CA HIS A 356 -8.62 7.51 -6.40
C HIS A 356 -7.52 8.13 -5.55
N THR A 357 -7.90 8.88 -4.52
CA THR A 357 -6.93 9.62 -3.71
C THR A 357 -7.32 9.57 -2.25
N ASP A 358 -6.48 8.91 -1.46
CA ASP A 358 -6.64 8.75 -0.03
C ASP A 358 -6.18 10.00 0.72
N LEU A 359 -7.04 10.45 1.63
CA LEU A 359 -6.76 11.55 2.55
C LEU A 359 -6.99 11.05 3.97
N VAL A 360 -6.04 11.27 4.88
CA VAL A 360 -6.05 10.70 6.22
C VAL A 360 -6.54 11.72 7.26
N CYS A 361 -7.60 11.35 7.99
CA CYS A 361 -8.14 12.08 9.14
C CYS A 361 -7.66 11.42 10.43
N ASP A 362 -6.87 12.13 11.22
CA ASP A 362 -6.28 11.63 12.46
C ASP A 362 -7.27 11.77 13.64
N LEU A 363 -7.73 10.63 14.17
CA LEU A 363 -8.66 10.57 15.30
C LEU A 363 -7.97 10.34 16.64
N ARG A 364 -6.65 10.28 16.69
CA ARG A 364 -5.89 9.94 17.91
C ARG A 364 -5.93 11.02 18.99
N GLN A 365 -6.34 12.23 18.65
CA GLN A 365 -6.48 13.34 19.60
C GLN A 365 -7.85 14.01 19.47
N GLY A 366 -8.76 13.69 20.37
CA GLY A 366 -10.10 14.27 20.38
C GLY A 366 -11.04 13.73 19.30
N GLY A 367 -10.67 12.62 18.63
CA GLY A 367 -11.50 12.02 17.60
C GLY A 367 -12.35 10.87 18.12
N GLU A 368 -13.50 10.66 17.47
CA GLU A 368 -14.50 9.65 17.78
C GLU A 368 -15.06 9.04 16.50
N LEU A 369 -15.30 7.72 16.51
CA LEU A 369 -15.95 7.00 15.43
C LEU A 369 -17.21 6.32 15.98
N TYR A 370 -18.31 6.53 15.31
CA TYR A 370 -19.61 5.95 15.66
C TYR A 370 -20.12 5.02 14.56
N ALA A 371 -20.75 3.93 14.94
CA ALA A 371 -21.53 3.04 14.07
C ALA A 371 -22.98 3.01 14.57
N ASP A 372 -23.94 3.44 13.74
CA ASP A 372 -25.38 3.57 14.10
C ASP A 372 -25.63 4.38 15.38
N GLY A 373 -24.81 5.43 15.61
CA GLY A 373 -24.89 6.27 16.79
C GLY A 373 -24.22 5.71 18.04
N GLU A 374 -23.66 4.51 18.01
CA GLU A 374 -22.88 3.91 19.08
C GLU A 374 -21.40 4.26 18.93
N LEU A 375 -20.77 4.77 19.99
CA LEU A 375 -19.35 5.11 20.00
C LEU A 375 -18.50 3.84 20.03
N ILE A 376 -17.77 3.56 18.95
CA ILE A 376 -16.94 2.35 18.82
C ILE A 376 -15.44 2.64 18.97
N GLN A 377 -14.99 3.88 18.66
CA GLN A 377 -13.59 4.27 18.82
C GLN A 377 -13.52 5.69 19.38
N GLN A 378 -12.61 5.93 20.34
CA GLN A 378 -12.32 7.25 20.91
C GLN A 378 -10.83 7.47 21.03
N ASN A 379 -10.37 8.67 20.66
CA ASN A 379 -8.94 9.01 20.63
C ASN A 379 -8.08 7.95 19.92
N GLY A 380 -8.60 7.44 18.80
CA GLY A 380 -7.95 6.44 17.98
C GLY A 380 -7.89 5.04 18.61
N ARG A 381 -8.66 4.72 19.66
CA ARG A 381 -8.70 3.40 20.31
C ARG A 381 -10.12 2.84 20.31
N PHE A 382 -10.28 1.59 19.88
CA PHE A 382 -11.55 0.88 19.98
C PHE A 382 -11.90 0.60 21.43
N LEU A 383 -13.17 0.73 21.78
CA LEU A 383 -13.67 0.70 23.16
C LEU A 383 -14.26 -0.67 23.52
N GLU A 384 -14.76 -1.41 22.56
CA GLU A 384 -15.36 -2.72 22.78
C GLU A 384 -14.28 -3.74 23.18
N PHE A 385 -14.60 -4.59 24.17
CA PHE A 385 -13.65 -5.55 24.72
C PHE A 385 -13.14 -6.56 23.69
N ASP A 386 -14.00 -7.01 22.79
CA ASP A 386 -13.67 -7.94 21.71
C ASP A 386 -12.84 -7.30 20.59
N LEU A 387 -12.82 -5.96 20.51
CA LEU A 387 -11.97 -5.20 19.61
C LEU A 387 -10.66 -4.70 20.27
N ALA A 388 -10.45 -4.98 21.55
CA ALA A 388 -9.26 -4.51 22.25
C ALA A 388 -7.95 -5.00 21.61
N GLY A 389 -7.93 -6.19 21.04
CA GLY A 389 -6.78 -6.73 20.29
C GLY A 389 -6.41 -5.92 19.04
N VAL A 390 -7.38 -5.27 18.40
CA VAL A 390 -7.12 -4.39 17.25
C VAL A 390 -6.24 -3.21 17.62
N ASN A 391 -6.32 -2.74 18.88
CA ASN A 391 -5.54 -1.61 19.39
C ASN A 391 -4.06 -1.93 19.68
N ASP A 392 -3.66 -3.18 19.63
CA ASP A 392 -2.33 -3.59 20.01
C ASP A 392 -1.30 -3.38 18.90
N ALA A 393 -0.23 -2.68 19.23
CA ALA A 393 0.96 -2.53 18.38
C ALA A 393 2.02 -3.60 18.71
N ARG A 394 1.64 -4.83 19.02
CA ARG A 394 2.58 -5.84 19.54
C ARG A 394 3.87 -5.91 18.79
#